data_2b560fd77f0803bee26043d58d29910e
#
_entry.id   2b560fd77f0803bee26043d58d29910e
#
_cell.length_a   1.000
_cell.length_b   1.000
_cell.length_c   1.000
_cell.angle_alpha   90.00
_cell.angle_beta   90.00
_cell.angle_gamma   90.00
#
_symmetry.space_group_name_H-M   'P 1'
#
loop_
_entity.id
_entity.type
_entity.pdbx_description
1 polymer ?
#
loop_
_entity_poly.entity_id
_entity_poly.type
_entity_poly.pdbx_seq_one_letter_code
_entity_poly.pdbx_strand_id
1 'polypeptide(L)'
;MHWTYSFPHCRAVLNQNETIMLRAEREDRRFLVGLHPQPGNYDVELPPGETMTAGSRWSFSCPVCEHSLVSELSDDLCALDMCSPGEEHRVYFSRVTGEQATFTISAEGMLTDHGIHTDQYLEHLVHRKYMR
;
A
#
# COMPACT_ATOMS: atom_id res chain seq x y z
N MET A 1 3.68 0.18 -19.09
CA MET A 1 4.83 -0.05 -18.20
C MET A 1 4.43 -0.95 -17.07
N HIS A 2 5.27 -1.92 -16.75
CA HIS A 2 4.97 -2.92 -15.75
C HIS A 2 5.77 -2.66 -14.46
N TRP A 3 5.08 -2.46 -13.35
CA TRP A 3 5.72 -2.23 -12.06
C TRP A 3 5.79 -3.53 -11.25
N THR A 4 6.92 -3.73 -10.57
CA THR A 4 7.11 -4.84 -9.65
C THR A 4 6.98 -4.31 -8.23
N TYR A 5 6.10 -4.91 -7.44
CA TYR A 5 5.89 -4.55 -6.04
C TYR A 5 6.55 -5.59 -5.14
N SER A 6 7.31 -5.12 -4.18
CA SER A 6 7.98 -6.00 -3.23
C SER A 6 7.89 -5.43 -1.83
N PHE A 7 7.99 -6.33 -0.84
CA PHE A 7 8.00 -5.90 0.55
C PHE A 7 9.42 -5.46 0.95
N PRO A 8 9.56 -4.24 1.50
CA PRO A 8 10.90 -3.71 1.82
C PRO A 8 11.72 -4.58 2.78
N HIS A 9 11.05 -5.27 3.70
CA HIS A 9 11.73 -6.07 4.72
C HIS A 9 12.33 -7.36 4.17
N CYS A 10 11.55 -8.18 3.45
CA CYS A 10 12.00 -9.48 2.96
C CYS A 10 12.28 -9.50 1.45
N ARG A 11 11.92 -8.42 0.75
CA ARG A 11 12.11 -8.25 -0.70
C ARG A 11 11.34 -9.25 -1.56
N ALA A 12 10.35 -9.93 -0.99
CA ALA A 12 9.50 -10.83 -1.77
C ALA A 12 8.67 -10.04 -2.77
N VAL A 13 8.58 -10.54 -4.01
CA VAL A 13 7.74 -9.94 -5.03
C VAL A 13 6.30 -10.34 -4.76
N LEU A 14 5.40 -9.37 -4.66
CA LEU A 14 4.03 -9.59 -4.22
C LEU A 14 3.01 -9.57 -5.37
N ASN A 15 3.42 -9.20 -6.58
CA ASN A 15 2.52 -9.15 -7.73
C ASN A 15 2.98 -10.04 -8.89
N GLN A 16 3.36 -11.28 -8.60
CA GLN A 16 3.83 -12.21 -9.63
C GLN A 16 2.76 -12.47 -10.70
N ASN A 17 1.48 -12.39 -10.34
CA ASN A 17 0.36 -12.59 -11.27
C ASN A 17 -0.37 -11.28 -11.55
N GLU A 18 0.35 -10.16 -11.52
CA GLU A 18 -0.17 -8.81 -11.78
C GLU A 18 -1.12 -8.28 -10.71
N THR A 19 -1.44 -9.08 -9.70
CA THR A 19 -2.25 -8.64 -8.56
C THR A 19 -1.35 -8.64 -7.33
N ILE A 20 -1.35 -7.52 -6.59
CA ILE A 20 -0.54 -7.43 -5.36
C ILE A 20 -1.25 -8.23 -4.27
N MET A 21 -0.63 -9.30 -3.80
CA MET A 21 -1.21 -10.17 -2.78
C MET A 21 -0.71 -9.80 -1.40
N LEU A 22 -1.62 -9.48 -0.51
CA LEU A 22 -1.34 -9.12 0.88
C LEU A 22 -2.21 -9.94 1.81
N ARG A 23 -1.74 -10.10 3.05
CA ARG A 23 -2.56 -10.69 4.11
C ARG A 23 -3.27 -9.56 4.86
N ALA A 24 -4.60 -9.63 4.92
CA ALA A 24 -5.39 -8.66 5.67
C ALA A 24 -5.86 -9.30 6.98
N GLU A 25 -5.79 -8.53 8.06
CA GLU A 25 -6.19 -9.02 9.37
C GLU A 25 -6.94 -7.94 10.14
N ARG A 26 -8.07 -8.32 10.74
CA ARG A 26 -8.84 -7.44 11.60
C ARG A 26 -9.61 -8.29 12.60
N GLU A 27 -9.35 -8.08 13.89
CA GLU A 27 -9.94 -8.86 14.97
C GLU A 27 -9.59 -10.34 14.78
N ASP A 28 -10.56 -11.24 14.65
CA ASP A 28 -10.32 -12.67 14.45
C ASP A 28 -10.39 -13.09 12.98
N ARG A 29 -10.49 -12.12 12.06
CA ARG A 29 -10.56 -12.39 10.62
C ARG A 29 -9.19 -12.21 9.99
N ARG A 30 -8.82 -13.15 9.12
CA ARG A 30 -7.53 -13.14 8.44
C ARG A 30 -7.68 -13.82 7.08
N PHE A 31 -7.31 -13.12 6.02
CA PHE A 31 -7.39 -13.69 4.66
C PHE A 31 -6.46 -12.94 3.72
N LEU A 32 -6.24 -13.51 2.54
CA LEU A 32 -5.45 -12.86 1.50
C LEU A 32 -6.36 -11.95 0.68
N VAL A 33 -5.82 -10.79 0.33
CA VAL A 33 -6.51 -9.84 -0.56
C VAL A 33 -5.62 -9.55 -1.75
N GLY A 34 -6.23 -9.23 -2.88
CA GLY A 34 -5.51 -8.81 -4.07
C GLY A 34 -5.80 -7.35 -4.36
N LEU A 35 -4.74 -6.55 -4.52
CA LEU A 35 -4.85 -5.15 -4.87
C LEU A 35 -4.41 -4.93 -6.31
N HIS A 36 -5.04 -3.98 -6.99
CA HIS A 36 -4.66 -3.63 -8.34
C HIS A 36 -3.30 -2.93 -8.33
N PRO A 37 -2.35 -3.31 -9.21
CA PRO A 37 -1.00 -2.73 -9.18
C PRO A 37 -0.90 -1.31 -9.71
N GLN A 38 -1.92 -0.78 -10.37
CA GLN A 38 -1.87 0.58 -10.87
C GLN A 38 -2.24 1.57 -9.77
N PRO A 39 -1.34 2.49 -9.39
CA PRO A 39 -1.68 3.51 -8.40
C PRO A 39 -2.90 4.32 -8.84
N GLY A 40 -3.84 4.50 -7.94
CA GLY A 40 -5.11 5.18 -8.25
C GLY A 40 -6.24 4.24 -8.64
N ASN A 41 -5.96 2.97 -8.90
CA ASN A 41 -6.99 1.97 -9.12
C ASN A 41 -7.23 1.24 -7.81
N TYR A 42 -8.45 1.34 -7.27
CA TYR A 42 -8.79 0.82 -5.94
C TYR A 42 -9.62 -0.46 -5.97
N ASP A 43 -9.62 -1.17 -7.09
CA ASP A 43 -10.28 -2.47 -7.17
C ASP A 43 -9.57 -3.47 -6.26
N VAL A 44 -10.35 -4.24 -5.53
CA VAL A 44 -9.85 -5.22 -4.55
C VAL A 44 -10.48 -6.58 -4.83
N GLU A 45 -9.66 -7.63 -4.81
CA GLU A 45 -10.13 -9.01 -4.92
C GLU A 45 -10.15 -9.63 -3.54
N LEU A 46 -11.31 -10.18 -3.14
CA LEU A 46 -11.49 -10.81 -1.84
C LEU A 46 -11.85 -12.29 -2.01
N PRO A 47 -11.50 -13.14 -1.03
CA PRO A 47 -11.96 -14.54 -1.05
C PRO A 47 -13.48 -14.61 -1.01
N PRO A 48 -14.08 -15.70 -1.54
CA PRO A 48 -15.53 -15.87 -1.48
C PRO A 48 -16.04 -15.80 -0.04
N GLY A 49 -17.10 -15.02 0.16
CA GLY A 49 -17.73 -14.88 1.47
C GLY A 49 -17.10 -13.84 2.38
N GLU A 50 -15.96 -13.25 1.99
CA GLU A 50 -15.32 -12.22 2.79
C GLU A 50 -15.71 -10.83 2.31
N THR A 51 -15.80 -9.89 3.26
CA THR A 51 -16.13 -8.49 2.96
C THR A 51 -15.24 -7.55 3.80
N MET A 52 -15.01 -6.36 3.28
CA MET A 52 -14.32 -5.30 4.01
C MET A 52 -15.23 -4.09 4.03
N THR A 53 -15.76 -3.76 5.20
CA THR A 53 -16.71 -2.66 5.36
C THR A 53 -16.02 -1.31 5.20
N ALA A 54 -16.63 -0.41 4.44
CA ALA A 54 -16.10 0.94 4.26
C ALA A 54 -15.86 1.61 5.62
N GLY A 55 -14.71 2.25 5.78
CA GLY A 55 -14.33 2.90 7.01
C GLY A 55 -13.61 1.99 8.01
N SER A 56 -13.59 0.68 7.77
CA SER A 56 -12.88 -0.24 8.68
C SER A 56 -11.38 -0.19 8.44
N ARG A 57 -10.62 -0.28 9.53
CA ARG A 57 -9.14 -0.30 9.47
C ARG A 57 -8.65 -1.73 9.53
N TRP A 58 -7.76 -2.08 8.61
CA TRP A 58 -7.19 -3.41 8.51
C TRP A 58 -5.69 -3.36 8.69
N SER A 59 -5.13 -4.40 9.28
CA SER A 59 -3.69 -4.58 9.31
C SER A 59 -3.29 -5.40 8.10
N PHE A 60 -2.35 -4.90 7.33
CA PHE A 60 -1.82 -5.63 6.19
C PHE A 60 -0.42 -6.13 6.50
N SER A 61 -0.14 -7.35 6.11
CA SER A 61 1.16 -7.96 6.33
C SER A 61 1.61 -8.70 5.08
N CYS A 62 2.93 -8.92 4.99
CA CYS A 62 3.52 -9.67 3.89
C CYS A 62 3.11 -11.13 4.02
N PRO A 63 2.57 -11.75 2.95
CA PRO A 63 2.20 -13.16 3.02
C PRO A 63 3.41 -14.11 3.11
N VAL A 64 4.60 -13.61 2.85
CA VAL A 64 5.83 -14.42 2.89
C VAL A 64 6.50 -14.38 4.25
N CYS A 65 6.77 -13.19 4.80
CA CYS A 65 7.50 -13.06 6.07
C CYS A 65 6.63 -12.66 7.24
N GLU A 66 5.36 -12.34 7.01
CA GLU A 66 4.36 -12.00 8.02
C GLU A 66 4.58 -10.69 8.78
N HIS A 67 5.57 -9.89 8.38
CA HIS A 67 5.77 -8.57 8.97
C HIS A 67 4.70 -7.59 8.47
N SER A 68 4.33 -6.64 9.34
CA SER A 68 3.36 -5.60 9.02
C SER A 68 3.88 -4.65 7.94
N LEU A 69 2.97 -4.18 7.08
CA LEU A 69 3.27 -3.17 6.07
C LEU A 69 3.14 -1.74 6.59
N VAL A 70 2.84 -1.55 7.88
CA VAL A 70 2.65 -0.21 8.42
C VAL A 70 3.87 0.65 8.11
N SER A 71 3.62 1.89 7.65
CA SER A 71 4.69 2.78 7.25
C SER A 71 5.25 3.56 8.43
N GLU A 72 6.47 4.06 8.24
CA GLU A 72 7.12 4.95 9.22
C GLU A 72 6.54 6.37 9.18
N LEU A 73 5.76 6.68 8.15
CA LEU A 73 5.20 8.03 7.97
C LEU A 73 3.87 8.21 8.70
N SER A 74 3.06 7.16 8.78
CA SER A 74 1.77 7.23 9.43
C SER A 74 1.28 5.81 9.72
N ASP A 75 0.61 5.63 10.87
CA ASP A 75 0.00 4.35 11.23
C ASP A 75 -1.18 3.98 10.32
N ASP A 76 -1.71 4.96 9.59
CA ASP A 76 -2.83 4.73 8.67
C ASP A 76 -2.39 4.43 7.24
N LEU A 77 -1.08 4.45 6.98
CA LEU A 77 -0.54 4.16 5.66
C LEU A 77 0.32 2.91 5.69
N CYS A 78 0.18 2.09 4.66
CA CYS A 78 1.05 0.94 4.40
C CYS A 78 2.07 1.31 3.34
N ALA A 79 3.22 0.65 3.35
CA ALA A 79 4.31 0.94 2.43
C ALA A 79 4.82 -0.30 1.72
N LEU A 80 5.07 -0.15 0.41
CA LEU A 80 5.70 -1.18 -0.42
C LEU A 80 6.74 -0.51 -1.32
N ASP A 81 7.72 -1.29 -1.76
CA ASP A 81 8.63 -0.85 -2.81
C ASP A 81 8.00 -1.13 -4.16
N MET A 82 8.21 -0.23 -5.11
CA MET A 82 7.64 -0.27 -6.44
C MET A 82 8.75 0.03 -7.44
N CYS A 83 9.06 -0.94 -8.30
CA CYS A 83 10.21 -0.86 -9.20
C CYS A 83 9.82 -1.14 -10.65
N SER A 84 10.51 -0.48 -11.57
CA SER A 84 10.55 -0.83 -12.98
C SER A 84 11.98 -0.62 -13.46
N PRO A 85 12.36 -1.10 -14.67
CA PRO A 85 13.72 -0.90 -15.15
C PRO A 85 14.11 0.59 -15.10
N GLY A 86 15.16 0.90 -14.34
CA GLY A 86 15.68 2.25 -14.22
C GLY A 86 14.95 3.17 -13.26
N GLU A 87 13.90 2.70 -12.59
CA GLU A 87 13.15 3.54 -11.66
C GLU A 87 12.80 2.78 -10.38
N GLU A 88 12.94 3.46 -9.24
CA GLU A 88 12.55 2.93 -7.94
C GLU A 88 11.69 3.97 -7.23
N HIS A 89 10.57 3.50 -6.65
CA HIS A 89 9.66 4.34 -5.90
C HIS A 89 9.27 3.61 -4.61
N ARG A 90 8.80 4.36 -3.63
CA ARG A 90 8.12 3.82 -2.48
C ARG A 90 6.65 4.20 -2.61
N VAL A 91 5.73 3.22 -2.53
CA VAL A 91 4.30 3.48 -2.58
C VAL A 91 3.72 3.39 -1.19
N TYR A 92 2.87 4.36 -0.84
CA TYR A 92 2.13 4.39 0.43
C TYR A 92 0.64 4.39 0.11
N PHE A 93 -0.12 3.59 0.82
CA PHE A 93 -1.56 3.51 0.59
C PHE A 93 -2.30 3.35 1.92
N SER A 94 -3.57 3.84 1.96
CA SER A 94 -4.37 3.81 3.17
C SER A 94 -4.78 2.39 3.55
N ARG A 95 -4.75 2.09 4.84
CA ARG A 95 -5.24 0.83 5.39
C ARG A 95 -6.74 0.88 5.73
N VAL A 96 -7.38 2.00 5.50
CA VAL A 96 -8.81 2.18 5.77
C VAL A 96 -9.60 1.84 4.53
N THR A 97 -10.55 0.90 4.67
CA THR A 97 -11.36 0.42 3.55
C THR A 97 -12.17 1.57 2.93
N GLY A 98 -12.13 1.67 1.60
CA GLY A 98 -12.87 2.69 0.88
C GLY A 98 -12.17 4.03 0.80
N GLU A 99 -11.06 4.21 1.52
CA GLU A 99 -10.31 5.45 1.46
C GLU A 99 -9.37 5.43 0.26
N GLN A 100 -9.50 6.42 -0.60
CA GLN A 100 -8.71 6.51 -1.83
C GLN A 100 -7.54 7.47 -1.61
N ALA A 101 -6.46 6.95 -1.05
CA ALA A 101 -5.26 7.71 -0.78
C ALA A 101 -4.03 6.84 -1.08
N THR A 102 -3.30 7.22 -2.11
CA THR A 102 -2.08 6.53 -2.53
C THR A 102 -1.03 7.57 -2.87
N PHE A 103 0.19 7.35 -2.41
CA PHE A 103 1.31 8.24 -2.68
C PHE A 103 2.48 7.44 -3.23
N THR A 104 3.17 7.98 -4.22
CA THR A 104 4.42 7.39 -4.68
C THR A 104 5.54 8.42 -4.49
N ILE A 105 6.66 7.97 -3.94
CA ILE A 105 7.83 8.82 -3.74
C ILE A 105 9.00 8.20 -4.48
N SER A 106 9.56 8.94 -5.44
CA SER A 106 10.69 8.46 -6.23
C SER A 106 11.98 8.45 -5.42
N ALA A 107 13.02 7.83 -5.96
CA ALA A 107 14.33 7.81 -5.33
C ALA A 107 14.89 9.24 -5.12
N GLU A 108 14.51 10.19 -5.97
CA GLU A 108 14.90 11.57 -5.87
C GLU A 108 14.03 12.38 -4.89
N GLY A 109 13.01 11.73 -4.30
CA GLY A 109 12.14 12.38 -3.33
C GLY A 109 10.91 13.07 -3.92
N MET A 110 10.62 12.85 -5.21
CA MET A 110 9.46 13.46 -5.84
C MET A 110 8.19 12.73 -5.42
N LEU A 111 7.24 13.48 -4.87
CA LEU A 111 5.97 12.97 -4.39
C LEU A 111 4.88 13.10 -5.44
N THR A 112 4.16 12.01 -5.71
CA THR A 112 2.97 12.00 -6.54
C THR A 112 1.83 11.41 -5.73
N ASP A 113 0.66 12.06 -5.73
CA ASP A 113 -0.50 11.54 -5.01
C ASP A 113 -1.59 11.09 -6.00
N HIS A 114 -2.35 10.08 -5.55
CA HIS A 114 -3.44 9.49 -6.32
C HIS A 114 -4.64 9.31 -5.38
N GLY A 115 -5.84 9.60 -5.90
CA GLY A 115 -7.06 9.41 -5.14
C GLY A 115 -7.63 10.70 -4.59
N ILE A 116 -8.85 10.62 -4.07
CA ILE A 116 -9.61 11.80 -3.63
C ILE A 116 -9.48 12.09 -2.14
N HIS A 117 -8.85 11.21 -1.37
CA HIS A 117 -8.73 11.37 0.09
C HIS A 117 -7.28 11.62 0.53
N THR A 118 -6.47 12.21 -0.34
CA THR A 118 -5.04 12.38 -0.07
C THR A 118 -4.71 13.55 0.85
N ASP A 119 -5.54 14.58 0.88
CA ASP A 119 -5.26 15.82 1.61
C ASP A 119 -4.94 15.59 3.09
N GLN A 120 -5.65 14.69 3.73
CA GLN A 120 -5.45 14.42 5.16
C GLN A 120 -4.08 13.83 5.49
N TYR A 121 -3.38 13.30 4.49
CA TYR A 121 -2.06 12.68 4.69
C TYR A 121 -0.93 13.55 4.19
N LEU A 122 -1.18 14.50 3.29
CA LEU A 122 -0.14 15.32 2.67
C LEU A 122 0.72 16.06 3.70
N GLU A 123 0.10 16.58 4.75
CA GLU A 123 0.82 17.29 5.79
C GLU A 123 1.88 16.42 6.45
N HIS A 124 1.53 15.16 6.76
CA HIS A 124 2.48 14.22 7.36
C HIS A 124 3.64 13.91 6.43
N LEU A 125 3.34 13.70 5.16
CA LEU A 125 4.37 13.36 4.16
C LEU A 125 5.32 14.53 3.92
N VAL A 126 4.78 15.72 3.74
CA VAL A 126 5.58 16.93 3.50
C VAL A 126 6.43 17.25 4.73
N HIS A 127 5.82 17.23 5.90
CA HIS A 127 6.52 17.54 7.14
C HIS A 127 7.69 16.59 7.38
N ARG A 128 7.46 15.30 7.26
CA ARG A 128 8.49 14.29 7.47
C ARG A 128 9.59 14.33 6.43
N LYS A 129 9.23 14.59 5.17
CA LYS A 129 10.16 14.52 4.06
C LYS A 129 10.98 15.79 3.86
N TYR A 130 10.38 16.96 4.11
CA TYR A 130 10.97 18.24 3.72
C TYR A 130 11.19 19.24 4.85
N MET A 131 10.62 19.03 6.01
CA MET A 131 10.66 20.00 7.11
C MET A 131 11.61 19.62 8.24
N ARG A 132 12.45 18.68 8.02
CA ARG A 132 13.42 18.27 9.03
C ARG A 132 14.50 19.31 9.20
#